data_538d55de0e6b4de420217ea788b56be2
#
_entry.id   538d55de0e6b4de420217ea788b56be2
#
_cell.length_a   1.000
_cell.length_b   1.000
_cell.length_c   1.000
_cell.angle_alpha   90.00
_cell.angle_beta   90.00
_cell.angle_gamma   90.00
#
_symmetry.space_group_name_H-M   'P 1'
#
loop_
_entity.id
_entity.type
_entity.pdbx_description
1 polymer ?
#
loop_
_entity_poly.entity_id
_entity_poly.type
_entity_poly.pdbx_seq_one_letter_code
_entity_poly.pdbx_strand_id
1 'polypeptide(L)'
;MSKRLIVALDFDNKVDALRTLDLLDCNKCMVKVGLQLFVSEGWELISAIKKKNFDIFLDLKLHDIPNTVSKTIEKIADFGVNMTTIHLTGGENMIDAACQASKDIKVLGVSVLTSLSNDDILKIASITLEEKFKNLIALANNSDLDGIVCSPQELTTLKDFQKLKVVPGIRNKPSNDDQVRVLSASDAYNSGADFIVVGRPITQAFNPTEALKDFL
;
A
#
# COMPACT_ATOMS: atom_id res chain seq x y z
N MET A 1 18.47 8.88 5.50
CA MET A 1 17.11 8.87 6.07
C MET A 1 16.32 7.76 5.36
N SER A 2 15.52 6.99 6.08
CA SER A 2 14.65 5.98 5.44
C SER A 2 13.57 6.68 4.62
N LYS A 3 13.29 6.19 3.40
CA LYS A 3 12.20 6.69 2.56
C LYS A 3 10.87 6.30 3.20
N ARG A 4 10.14 7.25 3.76
CA ARG A 4 8.83 7.02 4.40
C ARG A 4 7.64 7.42 3.51
N LEU A 5 7.91 8.12 2.40
CA LEU A 5 6.93 8.54 1.42
C LEU A 5 6.87 7.55 0.26
N ILE A 6 5.66 7.13 -0.10
CA ILE A 6 5.35 6.29 -1.27
C ILE A 6 4.46 7.10 -2.21
N VAL A 7 4.91 7.34 -3.43
CA VAL A 7 4.11 8.04 -4.46
C VAL A 7 3.30 7.04 -5.26
N ALA A 8 1.97 7.16 -5.24
CA ALA A 8 1.09 6.28 -5.99
C ALA A 8 1.04 6.70 -7.47
N LEU A 9 1.46 5.80 -8.35
CA LEU A 9 1.42 5.97 -9.80
C LEU A 9 0.07 5.46 -10.34
N ASP A 10 -0.99 6.20 -10.04
CA ASP A 10 -2.35 5.86 -10.47
C ASP A 10 -2.62 6.49 -11.85
N PHE A 11 -1.96 5.94 -12.89
CA PHE A 11 -2.05 6.36 -14.29
C PHE A 11 -2.67 5.25 -15.15
N ASP A 12 -3.21 5.61 -16.30
CA ASP A 12 -3.80 4.68 -17.25
C ASP A 12 -2.75 3.99 -18.14
N ASN A 13 -1.53 4.56 -18.23
CA ASN A 13 -0.49 4.09 -19.13
C ASN A 13 0.92 4.34 -18.59
N LYS A 14 1.88 3.61 -19.16
CA LYS A 14 3.30 3.68 -18.83
C LYS A 14 3.96 5.03 -19.14
N VAL A 15 3.52 5.70 -20.20
CA VAL A 15 4.18 6.95 -20.65
C VAL A 15 4.03 8.04 -19.59
N ASP A 16 2.82 8.23 -19.06
CA ASP A 16 2.55 9.24 -18.03
C ASP A 16 3.19 8.86 -16.68
N ALA A 17 3.17 7.57 -16.34
CA ALA A 17 3.86 7.08 -15.16
C ALA A 17 5.37 7.35 -15.21
N LEU A 18 6.05 7.02 -16.31
CA LEU A 18 7.49 7.24 -16.48
C LEU A 18 7.86 8.72 -16.56
N ARG A 19 7.02 9.56 -17.20
CA ARG A 19 7.20 11.02 -17.21
C ARG A 19 7.15 11.61 -15.81
N THR A 20 6.23 11.14 -14.98
CA THR A 20 6.14 11.56 -13.57
C THR A 20 7.39 11.14 -12.79
N LEU A 21 7.92 9.94 -13.01
CA LEU A 21 9.16 9.48 -12.35
C LEU A 21 10.36 10.37 -12.66
N ASP A 22 10.43 10.97 -13.86
CA ASP A 22 11.51 11.89 -14.22
C ASP A 22 11.49 13.21 -13.41
N LEU A 23 10.38 13.50 -12.74
CA LEU A 23 10.20 14.66 -11.86
C LEU A 23 10.37 14.33 -10.38
N LEU A 24 10.55 13.06 -10.03
CA LEU A 24 10.68 12.58 -8.65
C LEU A 24 12.13 12.20 -8.31
N ASP A 25 12.50 12.31 -7.04
CA ASP A 25 13.80 11.90 -6.54
C ASP A 25 13.72 10.50 -5.91
N CYS A 26 14.34 9.51 -6.54
CA CYS A 26 14.36 8.12 -6.07
C CYS A 26 15.03 7.93 -4.70
N ASN A 27 15.80 8.93 -4.21
CA ASN A 27 16.37 8.88 -2.86
C ASN A 27 15.39 9.36 -1.77
N LYS A 28 14.31 10.05 -2.16
CA LYS A 28 13.34 10.63 -1.22
C LYS A 28 12.05 9.86 -1.10
N CYS A 29 11.66 9.11 -2.14
CA CYS A 29 10.42 8.35 -2.13
C CYS A 29 10.57 6.97 -2.77
N MET A 30 9.66 6.09 -2.41
CA MET A 30 9.31 4.87 -3.15
C MET A 30 8.16 5.18 -4.09
N VAL A 31 7.84 4.27 -5.00
CA VAL A 31 6.65 4.38 -5.85
C VAL A 31 5.75 3.16 -5.72
N LYS A 32 4.43 3.39 -5.76
CA LYS A 32 3.42 2.33 -5.74
C LYS A 32 2.85 2.14 -7.15
N VAL A 33 2.90 0.91 -7.63
CA VAL A 33 2.17 0.46 -8.82
C VAL A 33 0.94 -0.30 -8.35
N GLY A 34 -0.25 0.24 -8.64
CA GLY A 34 -1.53 -0.38 -8.32
C GLY A 34 -2.00 -1.36 -9.38
N LEU A 35 -3.11 -2.06 -9.07
CA LEU A 35 -3.67 -3.12 -9.91
C LEU A 35 -3.96 -2.67 -11.35
N GLN A 36 -4.61 -1.51 -11.54
CA GLN A 36 -4.98 -0.99 -12.85
C GLN A 36 -3.75 -0.81 -13.77
N LEU A 37 -2.76 -0.08 -13.31
CA LEU A 37 -1.55 0.20 -14.10
C LEU A 37 -0.73 -1.08 -14.33
N PHE A 38 -0.69 -2.00 -13.37
CA PHE A 38 0.01 -3.27 -13.54
C PHE A 38 -0.69 -4.19 -14.55
N VAL A 39 -2.02 -4.26 -14.55
CA VAL A 39 -2.78 -5.04 -15.54
C VAL A 39 -2.59 -4.49 -16.96
N SER A 40 -2.50 -3.17 -17.10
CA SER A 40 -2.26 -2.50 -18.38
C SER A 40 -0.84 -2.72 -18.93
N GLU A 41 0.19 -2.62 -18.07
CA GLU A 41 1.59 -2.48 -18.52
C GLU A 41 2.51 -3.62 -18.07
N GLY A 42 2.09 -4.44 -17.13
CA GLY A 42 2.78 -5.65 -16.69
C GLY A 42 4.20 -5.44 -16.16
N TRP A 43 5.01 -6.48 -16.31
CA TRP A 43 6.38 -6.53 -15.80
C TRP A 43 7.35 -5.58 -16.53
N GLU A 44 7.02 -5.15 -17.73
CA GLU A 44 7.84 -4.17 -18.48
C GLU A 44 7.88 -2.83 -17.75
N LEU A 45 6.76 -2.40 -17.17
CA LEU A 45 6.72 -1.20 -16.33
C LEU A 45 7.61 -1.34 -15.09
N ILE A 46 7.49 -2.47 -14.38
CA ILE A 46 8.31 -2.75 -13.18
C ILE A 46 9.79 -2.66 -13.53
N SER A 47 10.21 -3.29 -14.63
CA SER A 47 11.60 -3.24 -15.13
C SER A 47 12.04 -1.82 -15.48
N ALA A 48 11.16 -1.00 -16.09
CA ALA A 48 11.45 0.38 -16.43
C ALA A 48 11.62 1.28 -15.18
N ILE A 49 10.78 1.08 -14.16
CA ILE A 49 10.89 1.78 -12.88
C ILE A 49 12.19 1.41 -12.14
N LYS A 50 12.55 0.12 -12.13
CA LYS A 50 13.82 -0.34 -11.53
C LYS A 50 15.05 0.29 -12.20
N LYS A 51 15.04 0.47 -13.52
CA LYS A 51 16.13 1.14 -14.26
C LYS A 51 16.30 2.61 -13.83
N LYS A 52 15.28 3.23 -13.27
CA LYS A 52 15.33 4.58 -12.68
C LYS A 52 15.69 4.58 -11.18
N ASN A 53 16.09 3.42 -10.63
CA ASN A 53 16.53 3.21 -9.23
C ASN A 53 15.45 3.49 -8.16
N PHE A 54 14.17 3.45 -8.50
CA PHE A 54 13.12 3.53 -7.51
C PHE A 54 12.89 2.19 -6.79
N ASP A 55 12.65 2.28 -5.49
CA ASP A 55 12.04 1.19 -4.73
C ASP A 55 10.56 1.10 -5.08
N ILE A 56 10.06 -0.14 -5.22
CA ILE A 56 8.71 -0.41 -5.72
C ILE A 56 7.84 -1.09 -4.65
N PHE A 57 6.68 -0.52 -4.42
CA PHE A 57 5.56 -1.13 -3.75
C PHE A 57 4.54 -1.61 -4.80
N LEU A 58 4.47 -2.92 -5.04
CA LEU A 58 3.50 -3.52 -5.98
C LEU A 58 2.22 -3.89 -5.23
N ASP A 59 1.20 -3.03 -5.33
CA ASP A 59 -0.03 -3.10 -4.55
C ASP A 59 -1.15 -3.81 -5.33
N LEU A 60 -1.09 -5.16 -5.38
CA LEU A 60 -2.03 -6.01 -6.12
C LEU A 60 -3.15 -6.58 -5.24
N LYS A 61 -3.01 -6.52 -3.91
CA LYS A 61 -3.99 -7.05 -2.96
C LYS A 61 -4.36 -8.50 -3.25
N LEU A 62 -3.34 -9.37 -3.35
CA LEU A 62 -3.50 -10.77 -3.71
C LEU A 62 -4.47 -11.48 -2.76
N HIS A 63 -5.42 -12.23 -3.34
CA HIS A 63 -6.43 -12.96 -2.61
C HIS A 63 -6.84 -14.19 -3.43
N ASP A 64 -6.22 -15.33 -3.14
CA ASP A 64 -6.43 -16.59 -3.85
C ASP A 64 -6.07 -17.75 -2.91
N ILE A 65 -6.15 -19.00 -3.36
CA ILE A 65 -5.69 -20.16 -2.58
C ILE A 65 -4.20 -20.06 -2.26
N PRO A 66 -3.73 -20.64 -1.13
CA PRO A 66 -2.36 -20.46 -0.62
C PRO A 66 -1.26 -20.72 -1.65
N ASN A 67 -1.36 -21.80 -2.43
CA ASN A 67 -0.35 -22.15 -3.44
C ASN A 67 -0.25 -21.10 -4.57
N THR A 68 -1.37 -20.52 -5.01
CA THR A 68 -1.39 -19.47 -6.04
C THR A 68 -0.71 -18.21 -5.52
N VAL A 69 -1.05 -17.79 -4.29
CA VAL A 69 -0.47 -16.60 -3.66
C VAL A 69 1.04 -16.80 -3.45
N SER A 70 1.47 -17.94 -2.91
CA SER A 70 2.88 -18.28 -2.70
C SER A 70 3.69 -18.14 -4.00
N LYS A 71 3.26 -18.81 -5.09
CA LYS A 71 3.95 -18.73 -6.38
C LYS A 71 3.94 -17.34 -6.99
N THR A 72 2.89 -16.55 -6.74
CA THR A 72 2.81 -15.16 -7.20
C THR A 72 3.82 -14.29 -6.44
N ILE A 73 3.93 -14.45 -5.12
CA ILE A 73 4.92 -13.74 -4.28
C ILE A 73 6.35 -14.08 -4.73
N GLU A 74 6.67 -15.36 -5.00
CA GLU A 74 7.98 -15.75 -5.54
C GLU A 74 8.30 -14.99 -6.84
N LYS A 75 7.33 -14.88 -7.76
CA LYS A 75 7.51 -14.14 -9.02
C LYS A 75 7.70 -12.65 -8.78
N ILE A 76 6.94 -12.05 -7.87
CA ILE A 76 7.10 -10.64 -7.50
C ILE A 76 8.51 -10.39 -6.94
N ALA A 77 9.02 -11.29 -6.09
CA ALA A 77 10.36 -11.22 -5.53
C ALA A 77 11.45 -11.30 -6.62
N ASP A 78 11.30 -12.21 -7.59
CA ASP A 78 12.26 -12.37 -8.71
C ASP A 78 12.42 -11.09 -9.54
N PHE A 79 11.40 -10.22 -9.60
CA PHE A 79 11.48 -8.92 -10.27
C PHE A 79 12.09 -7.80 -9.40
N GLY A 80 12.51 -8.11 -8.17
CA GLY A 80 13.16 -7.14 -7.28
C GLY A 80 12.23 -6.04 -6.79
N VAL A 81 10.94 -6.33 -6.60
CA VAL A 81 9.98 -5.48 -5.91
C VAL A 81 10.36 -5.44 -4.42
N ASN A 82 10.10 -4.33 -3.74
CA ASN A 82 10.48 -4.15 -2.33
C ASN A 82 9.32 -4.46 -1.36
N MET A 83 8.07 -4.22 -1.79
CA MET A 83 6.87 -4.48 -0.99
C MET A 83 5.74 -4.98 -1.89
N THR A 84 4.86 -5.82 -1.33
CA THR A 84 3.59 -6.21 -1.98
C THR A 84 2.49 -6.40 -0.96
N THR A 85 1.24 -6.59 -1.41
CA THR A 85 0.07 -6.72 -0.55
C THR A 85 -0.69 -8.01 -0.78
N ILE A 86 -1.23 -8.55 0.30
CA ILE A 86 -2.23 -9.63 0.32
C ILE A 86 -3.44 -9.19 1.13
N HIS A 87 -4.62 -9.76 0.90
CA HIS A 87 -5.78 -9.56 1.78
C HIS A 87 -5.70 -10.44 3.04
N LEU A 88 -5.88 -9.87 4.23
CA LEU A 88 -5.97 -10.64 5.48
C LEU A 88 -7.16 -11.60 5.51
N THR A 89 -8.22 -11.28 4.76
CA THR A 89 -9.42 -12.14 4.62
C THR A 89 -9.16 -13.46 3.88
N GLY A 90 -7.98 -13.65 3.31
CA GLY A 90 -7.56 -14.93 2.72
C GLY A 90 -7.29 -16.04 3.75
N GLY A 91 -7.23 -15.68 5.04
CA GLY A 91 -7.04 -16.62 6.15
C GLY A 91 -5.58 -16.99 6.41
N GLU A 92 -5.36 -17.64 7.54
CA GLU A 92 -4.04 -17.96 8.09
C GLU A 92 -3.16 -18.73 7.10
N ASN A 93 -3.68 -19.81 6.51
CA ASN A 93 -2.90 -20.63 5.56
C ASN A 93 -2.41 -19.84 4.33
N MET A 94 -3.21 -18.88 3.83
CA MET A 94 -2.80 -18.04 2.70
C MET A 94 -1.72 -17.03 3.14
N ILE A 95 -1.86 -16.45 4.32
CA ILE A 95 -0.89 -15.51 4.89
C ILE A 95 0.44 -16.21 5.10
N ASP A 96 0.45 -17.39 5.73
CA ASP A 96 1.66 -18.17 6.00
C ASP A 96 2.37 -18.54 4.69
N ALA A 97 1.62 -19.01 3.70
CA ALA A 97 2.18 -19.34 2.38
C ALA A 97 2.81 -18.12 1.69
N ALA A 98 2.20 -16.94 1.84
CA ALA A 98 2.74 -15.68 1.32
C ALA A 98 4.04 -15.28 2.04
N CYS A 99 4.06 -15.34 3.37
CA CYS A 99 5.22 -15.00 4.19
C CYS A 99 6.40 -15.95 3.90
N GLN A 100 6.16 -17.24 3.82
CA GLN A 100 7.20 -18.24 3.49
C GLN A 100 7.82 -18.03 2.11
N ALA A 101 7.04 -17.51 1.15
CA ALA A 101 7.49 -17.24 -0.22
C ALA A 101 8.16 -15.86 -0.40
N SER A 102 8.13 -14.99 0.62
CA SER A 102 8.47 -13.57 0.50
C SER A 102 9.95 -13.31 0.18
N LYS A 103 10.87 -14.21 0.54
CA LYS A 103 12.33 -13.97 0.42
C LYS A 103 12.70 -12.63 1.08
N ASP A 104 13.21 -11.67 0.26
CA ASP A 104 13.68 -10.36 0.72
C ASP A 104 12.63 -9.23 0.54
N ILE A 105 11.42 -9.55 0.06
CA ILE A 105 10.36 -8.56 -0.11
C ILE A 105 9.47 -8.47 1.12
N LYS A 106 8.94 -7.28 1.40
CA LYS A 106 7.98 -7.09 2.49
C LYS A 106 6.57 -7.45 2.04
N VAL A 107 5.91 -8.32 2.79
CA VAL A 107 4.50 -8.68 2.56
C VAL A 107 3.62 -7.96 3.58
N LEU A 108 2.69 -7.16 3.08
CA LEU A 108 1.77 -6.35 3.88
C LEU A 108 0.35 -6.90 3.80
N GLY A 109 -0.31 -7.06 4.94
CA GLY A 109 -1.70 -7.45 5.01
C GLY A 109 -2.65 -6.26 4.82
N VAL A 110 -3.60 -6.35 3.90
CA VAL A 110 -4.69 -5.37 3.77
C VAL A 110 -5.83 -5.75 4.69
N SER A 111 -6.22 -4.85 5.59
CA SER A 111 -7.29 -5.08 6.56
C SER A 111 -8.68 -4.98 5.91
N VAL A 112 -9.34 -3.85 6.01
CA VAL A 112 -10.62 -3.59 5.35
C VAL A 112 -10.43 -2.52 4.29
N LEU A 113 -11.00 -2.73 3.09
CA LEU A 113 -10.94 -1.72 2.05
C LEU A 113 -11.67 -0.45 2.51
N THR A 114 -11.06 0.72 2.27
CA THR A 114 -11.61 2.02 2.69
C THR A 114 -12.94 2.38 2.03
N SER A 115 -13.30 1.70 0.95
CA SER A 115 -14.57 1.84 0.24
C SER A 115 -15.74 1.10 0.90
N LEU A 116 -15.47 0.16 1.82
CA LEU A 116 -16.52 -0.61 2.47
C LEU A 116 -17.07 0.13 3.68
N SER A 117 -18.41 0.23 3.75
CA SER A 117 -19.15 0.73 4.87
C SER A 117 -19.40 -0.34 5.95
N ASN A 118 -19.87 0.09 7.12
CA ASN A 118 -20.32 -0.86 8.15
C ASN A 118 -21.47 -1.75 7.65
N ASP A 119 -22.39 -1.19 6.85
CA ASP A 119 -23.51 -1.95 6.29
C ASP A 119 -23.05 -3.02 5.28
N ASP A 120 -22.01 -2.74 4.50
CA ASP A 120 -21.43 -3.73 3.60
C ASP A 120 -20.81 -4.88 4.39
N ILE A 121 -20.09 -4.58 5.47
CA ILE A 121 -19.48 -5.59 6.32
C ILE A 121 -20.54 -6.42 7.04
N LEU A 122 -21.59 -5.80 7.56
CA LEU A 122 -22.71 -6.52 8.16
C LEU A 122 -23.38 -7.52 7.19
N LYS A 123 -23.57 -7.13 5.92
CA LYS A 123 -24.14 -8.01 4.89
C LYS A 123 -23.20 -9.16 4.52
N ILE A 124 -21.90 -8.92 4.48
CA ILE A 124 -20.89 -9.92 4.02
C ILE A 124 -20.53 -10.90 5.15
N ALA A 125 -20.38 -10.40 6.38
CA ALA A 125 -19.76 -11.13 7.47
C ALA A 125 -20.63 -11.24 8.75
N SER A 126 -21.79 -10.57 8.81
CA SER A 126 -22.70 -10.54 9.98
C SER A 126 -22.03 -10.02 11.28
N ILE A 127 -20.97 -9.24 11.14
CA ILE A 127 -20.26 -8.56 12.24
C ILE A 127 -20.05 -7.09 11.88
N THR A 128 -19.74 -6.24 12.85
CA THR A 128 -19.44 -4.83 12.60
C THR A 128 -18.08 -4.65 11.91
N LEU A 129 -17.89 -3.50 11.26
CA LEU A 129 -16.59 -3.13 10.67
C LEU A 129 -15.49 -3.10 11.74
N GLU A 130 -15.79 -2.63 12.94
CA GLU A 130 -14.83 -2.58 14.05
C GLU A 130 -14.43 -3.98 14.50
N GLU A 131 -15.37 -4.91 14.67
CA GLU A 131 -15.09 -6.30 15.02
C GLU A 131 -14.29 -7.00 13.93
N LYS A 132 -14.67 -6.79 12.66
CA LYS A 132 -13.90 -7.35 11.53
C LYS A 132 -12.47 -6.84 11.54
N PHE A 133 -12.27 -5.53 11.73
CA PHE A 133 -10.94 -4.94 11.79
C PHE A 133 -10.12 -5.54 12.94
N LYS A 134 -10.67 -5.60 14.16
CA LYS A 134 -9.99 -6.21 15.33
C LYS A 134 -9.55 -7.66 15.05
N ASN A 135 -10.44 -8.47 14.46
CA ASN A 135 -10.14 -9.86 14.12
C ASN A 135 -8.99 -9.97 13.11
N LEU A 136 -8.99 -9.12 12.06
CA LEU A 136 -7.94 -9.09 11.06
C LEU A 136 -6.60 -8.62 11.64
N ILE A 137 -6.61 -7.65 12.55
CA ILE A 137 -5.38 -7.20 13.24
C ILE A 137 -4.83 -8.29 14.17
N ALA A 138 -5.69 -9.03 14.87
CA ALA A 138 -5.25 -10.17 15.66
C ALA A 138 -4.56 -11.24 14.79
N LEU A 139 -5.13 -11.52 13.61
CA LEU A 139 -4.53 -12.44 12.64
C LEU A 139 -3.17 -11.92 12.14
N ALA A 140 -3.06 -10.63 11.81
CA ALA A 140 -1.80 -10.01 11.38
C ALA A 140 -0.73 -10.01 12.48
N ASN A 141 -1.12 -9.82 13.74
CA ASN A 141 -0.20 -9.89 14.88
C ASN A 141 0.42 -11.28 15.04
N ASN A 142 -0.39 -12.31 14.83
CA ASN A 142 0.01 -13.72 15.04
C ASN A 142 0.71 -14.34 13.80
N SER A 143 0.86 -13.62 12.71
CA SER A 143 1.52 -14.06 11.47
C SER A 143 2.93 -13.50 11.33
N ASP A 144 3.69 -13.96 10.33
CA ASP A 144 5.02 -13.44 9.97
C ASP A 144 4.98 -12.27 8.95
N LEU A 145 3.84 -11.62 8.78
CA LEU A 145 3.72 -10.42 7.95
C LEU A 145 4.64 -9.29 8.44
N ASP A 146 5.22 -8.56 7.52
CA ASP A 146 6.04 -7.37 7.84
C ASP A 146 5.21 -6.19 8.36
N GLY A 147 3.93 -6.12 7.99
CA GLY A 147 3.06 -5.03 8.38
C GLY A 147 1.68 -5.10 7.77
N ILE A 148 0.98 -3.98 7.84
CA ILE A 148 -0.38 -3.83 7.31
C ILE A 148 -0.53 -2.54 6.50
N VAL A 149 -1.52 -2.55 5.61
CA VAL A 149 -2.10 -1.34 5.01
C VAL A 149 -3.40 -1.03 5.75
N CYS A 150 -3.50 0.15 6.35
CA CYS A 150 -4.65 0.56 7.13
C CYS A 150 -5.07 2.00 6.80
N SER A 151 -6.32 2.34 7.08
CA SER A 151 -6.83 3.71 6.90
C SER A 151 -6.26 4.68 7.97
N PRO A 152 -6.26 6.00 7.70
CA PRO A 152 -5.86 6.99 8.69
C PRO A 152 -6.63 6.89 10.02
N GLN A 153 -7.91 6.55 9.97
CA GLN A 153 -8.76 6.43 11.18
C GLN A 153 -8.40 5.23 12.04
N GLU A 154 -7.89 4.17 11.42
CA GLU A 154 -7.49 2.94 12.10
C GLU A 154 -6.17 3.08 12.87
N LEU A 155 -5.33 4.07 12.56
CA LEU A 155 -4.05 4.30 13.25
C LEU A 155 -4.21 4.46 14.76
N THR A 156 -5.29 5.10 15.22
CA THR A 156 -5.53 5.33 16.65
C THR A 156 -5.76 4.03 17.43
N THR A 157 -6.24 2.99 16.75
CA THR A 157 -6.49 1.64 17.32
C THR A 157 -5.26 0.73 17.22
N LEU A 158 -4.21 1.16 16.51
CA LEU A 158 -3.00 0.40 16.23
C LEU A 158 -1.78 0.82 17.06
N LYS A 159 -1.98 1.47 18.21
CA LYS A 159 -0.88 1.95 19.07
C LYS A 159 0.06 0.85 19.52
N ASP A 160 -0.48 -0.33 19.82
CA ASP A 160 0.27 -1.50 20.29
C ASP A 160 0.71 -2.42 19.16
N PHE A 161 0.37 -2.11 17.91
CA PHE A 161 0.78 -2.90 16.74
C PHE A 161 2.24 -2.60 16.40
N GLN A 162 3.10 -3.61 16.55
CA GLN A 162 4.57 -3.45 16.48
C GLN A 162 5.14 -3.60 15.06
N LYS A 163 4.33 -4.00 14.08
CA LYS A 163 4.76 -4.18 12.68
C LYS A 163 4.50 -2.90 11.88
N LEU A 164 4.99 -2.85 10.63
CA LEU A 164 4.87 -1.68 9.76
C LEU A 164 3.40 -1.27 9.50
N LYS A 165 3.16 0.01 9.52
CA LYS A 165 1.86 0.64 9.19
C LYS A 165 2.03 1.52 7.95
N VAL A 166 1.43 1.09 6.84
CA VAL A 166 1.39 1.82 5.57
C VAL A 166 0.01 2.46 5.42
N VAL A 167 -0.03 3.79 5.28
CA VAL A 167 -1.27 4.56 5.36
C VAL A 167 -1.54 5.31 4.05
N PRO A 168 -2.54 4.88 3.25
CA PRO A 168 -3.00 5.61 2.08
C PRO A 168 -3.96 6.75 2.45
N GLY A 169 -4.33 7.56 1.46
CA GLY A 169 -5.35 8.60 1.63
C GLY A 169 -4.83 9.87 2.32
N ILE A 170 -3.54 10.14 2.23
CA ILE A 170 -2.92 11.30 2.85
C ILE A 170 -3.12 12.56 2.00
N ARG A 171 -3.54 13.66 2.66
CA ARG A 171 -3.79 14.98 2.06
C ARG A 171 -3.41 16.09 3.03
N ASN A 172 -2.57 17.02 2.62
CA ASN A 172 -2.25 18.20 3.44
C ASN A 172 -3.27 19.35 3.27
N LYS A 173 -4.15 19.24 2.28
CA LYS A 173 -5.24 20.21 2.04
C LYS A 173 -6.54 19.46 1.73
N PRO A 174 -7.71 20.01 2.09
CA PRO A 174 -8.98 19.45 1.67
C PRO A 174 -9.07 19.35 0.14
N SER A 175 -9.60 18.24 -0.35
CA SER A 175 -9.86 18.03 -1.78
C SER A 175 -11.28 17.46 -1.98
N ASN A 176 -11.88 17.76 -3.12
CA ASN A 176 -13.21 17.26 -3.50
C ASN A 176 -13.10 15.93 -4.26
N ASP A 177 -12.13 15.09 -3.91
CA ASP A 177 -11.96 13.79 -4.54
C ASP A 177 -12.68 12.66 -3.76
N ASP A 178 -12.56 11.42 -4.25
CA ASP A 178 -13.22 10.23 -3.71
C ASP A 178 -12.67 9.74 -2.34
N GLN A 179 -11.66 10.41 -1.78
CA GLN A 179 -11.08 10.06 -0.49
C GLN A 179 -11.85 10.71 0.66
N VAL A 180 -12.72 9.94 1.30
CA VAL A 180 -13.56 10.40 2.42
C VAL A 180 -12.78 10.46 3.75
N ARG A 181 -11.69 9.69 3.89
CA ARG A 181 -10.92 9.51 5.13
C ARG A 181 -9.51 10.02 4.94
N VAL A 182 -9.29 11.31 5.17
CA VAL A 182 -8.01 11.98 4.92
C VAL A 182 -7.33 12.39 6.24
N LEU A 183 -5.99 12.42 6.23
CA LEU A 183 -5.14 12.89 7.30
C LEU A 183 -3.95 13.64 6.69
N SER A 184 -3.39 14.62 7.39
CA SER A 184 -2.14 15.25 6.94
C SER A 184 -0.95 14.30 7.08
N ALA A 185 0.13 14.53 6.33
CA ALA A 185 1.35 13.74 6.45
C ALA A 185 1.93 13.80 7.87
N SER A 186 2.00 15.00 8.45
CA SER A 186 2.48 15.21 9.82
C SER A 186 1.65 14.44 10.84
N ASP A 187 0.32 14.53 10.75
CA ASP A 187 -0.56 13.84 11.69
C ASP A 187 -0.47 12.31 11.54
N ALA A 188 -0.33 11.81 10.30
CA ALA A 188 -0.14 10.38 10.06
C ALA A 188 1.15 9.87 10.71
N TYR A 189 2.27 10.57 10.52
CA TYR A 189 3.53 10.21 11.14
C TYR A 189 3.48 10.30 12.68
N ASN A 190 2.86 11.36 13.22
CA ASN A 190 2.69 11.53 14.66
C ASN A 190 1.78 10.44 15.26
N SER A 191 0.85 9.92 14.47
CA SER A 191 -0.04 8.82 14.86
C SER A 191 0.59 7.43 14.68
N GLY A 192 1.86 7.36 14.23
CA GLY A 192 2.63 6.14 14.15
C GLY A 192 2.63 5.45 12.79
N ALA A 193 2.29 6.14 11.70
CA ALA A 193 2.50 5.61 10.35
C ALA A 193 4.01 5.46 10.06
N ASP A 194 4.43 4.29 9.57
CA ASP A 194 5.81 4.06 9.12
C ASP A 194 5.98 4.57 7.69
N PHE A 195 4.98 4.38 6.85
CA PHE A 195 4.92 4.89 5.49
C PHE A 195 3.58 5.55 5.22
N ILE A 196 3.61 6.61 4.43
CA ILE A 196 2.40 7.24 3.86
C ILE A 196 2.35 7.04 2.35
N VAL A 197 1.14 6.87 1.80
CA VAL A 197 0.93 6.76 0.35
C VAL A 197 0.18 8.00 -0.14
N VAL A 198 0.81 8.72 -1.07
CA VAL A 198 0.30 9.96 -1.66
C VAL A 198 0.22 9.81 -3.19
N GLY A 199 -0.94 10.03 -3.77
CA GLY A 199 -1.16 9.99 -5.22
C GLY A 199 -1.33 11.39 -5.80
N ARG A 200 -2.56 11.74 -6.18
CA ARG A 200 -2.97 12.99 -6.86
C ARG A 200 -2.35 14.29 -6.31
N PRO A 201 -2.18 14.50 -5.01
CA PRO A 201 -1.52 15.70 -4.50
C PRO A 201 -0.11 15.93 -5.03
N ILE A 202 0.58 14.87 -5.42
CA ILE A 202 1.91 14.94 -6.04
C ILE A 202 1.80 14.76 -7.54
N THR A 203 1.13 13.72 -8.02
CA THR A 203 1.14 13.31 -9.43
C THR A 203 0.37 14.24 -10.34
N GLN A 204 -0.61 15.02 -9.83
CA GLN A 204 -1.39 16.01 -10.54
C GLN A 204 -1.01 17.45 -10.18
N ALA A 205 0.04 17.65 -9.38
CA ALA A 205 0.54 18.98 -9.06
C ALA A 205 1.17 19.64 -10.30
N PHE A 206 1.07 20.96 -10.40
CA PHE A 206 1.77 21.73 -11.45
C PHE A 206 3.28 21.47 -11.44
N ASN A 207 3.86 21.30 -10.25
CA ASN A 207 5.26 20.92 -10.05
C ASN A 207 5.35 19.76 -9.06
N PRO A 208 5.41 18.49 -9.51
CA PRO A 208 5.51 17.32 -8.65
C PRO A 208 6.75 17.31 -7.75
N THR A 209 7.88 17.85 -8.23
CA THR A 209 9.14 17.95 -7.46
C THR A 209 8.98 18.83 -6.22
N GLU A 210 8.28 19.94 -6.32
CA GLU A 210 7.99 20.83 -5.18
C GLU A 210 6.90 20.23 -4.30
N ALA A 211 5.83 19.71 -4.89
CA ALA A 211 4.72 19.11 -4.14
C ALA A 211 5.17 17.92 -3.27
N LEU A 212 6.17 17.15 -3.72
CA LEU A 212 6.74 16.05 -2.95
C LEU A 212 7.32 16.51 -1.61
N LYS A 213 7.90 17.71 -1.54
CA LYS A 213 8.52 18.26 -0.31
C LYS A 213 7.53 18.46 0.83
N ASP A 214 6.27 18.70 0.51
CA ASP A 214 5.21 18.91 1.51
C ASP A 214 4.87 17.62 2.29
N PHE A 215 5.37 16.46 1.85
CA PHE A 215 5.10 15.14 2.41
C PHE A 215 6.34 14.42 2.97
N LEU A 216 7.50 15.07 2.98
CA LEU A 216 8.76 14.53 3.48
C LEU A 216 8.96 14.67 4.99
#